data_33ee878937d269b6d37806d3d20508b1
#
_entry.id   33ee878937d269b6d37806d3d20508b1
#
_cell.length_a   1.000
_cell.length_b   1.000
_cell.length_c   1.000
_cell.angle_alpha   90.00
_cell.angle_beta   90.00
_cell.angle_gamma   90.00
#
_symmetry.space_group_name_H-M   'P 1'
#
loop_
_entity.id
_entity.type
_entity.pdbx_description
1 polymer ?
#
loop_
_entity_poly.entity_id
_entity_poly.type
_entity_poly.pdbx_seq_one_letter_code
_entity_poly.pdbx_strand_id
1 'polypeptide(L)'
;MAIVGGLALAIWVYLLVFRGGFWLARERDDRDEAPEPTRWPSVIAVVPARDEADVIARSIGSLLIQDYPGDFRVVLVDDNSTDGTGRIARGLDGAGRLEVLTGASLPQGWTGKLWAQSQGTARAANASPEYLWLTDADIAHAPETLRKLVARAETGQLVVTSLMAKLTVETWAERLLIPAFIFFFDMLYPFAWVNDPRRTTAAAAGGCMLVRREALVAAGGLEAIRGKIIDDCNLGALMKRQGPIWLGLTRRAVSLRPYAGFGEIARMVSRSAYAQLNFSPWLLLGTVAGMVVVYLAAPVLAVFGQGLARWTGLAAWLAMALAFQPMLRFYGRSPAWGFALPLIGALYTGFTIRSAVETWRGRGGMWKGRAQAIEAAQ
;
A
#
# COMPACT_ATOMS: atom_id res chain seq x y z
N MET A 1 -34.92 2.16 -14.38
CA MET A 1 -34.21 3.18 -13.58
C MET A 1 -34.33 2.95 -12.07
N ALA A 2 -35.54 2.75 -11.52
CA ALA A 2 -35.72 2.46 -10.09
C ALA A 2 -34.96 1.20 -9.60
N ILE A 3 -34.90 0.14 -10.41
CA ILE A 3 -34.13 -1.08 -10.09
C ILE A 3 -32.64 -0.77 -9.97
N VAL A 4 -32.07 0.05 -10.87
CA VAL A 4 -30.64 0.42 -10.83
C VAL A 4 -30.32 1.25 -9.60
N GLY A 5 -31.20 2.22 -9.27
CA GLY A 5 -31.03 3.01 -8.05
C GLY A 5 -31.17 2.17 -6.77
N GLY A 6 -32.13 1.25 -6.74
CA GLY A 6 -32.29 0.28 -5.66
C GLY A 6 -31.07 -0.63 -5.49
N LEU A 7 -30.51 -1.13 -6.61
CA LEU A 7 -29.28 -1.95 -6.61
C LEU A 7 -28.07 -1.15 -6.10
N ALA A 8 -27.85 0.07 -6.59
CA ALA A 8 -26.78 0.93 -6.12
C ALA A 8 -26.89 1.19 -4.61
N LEU A 9 -28.08 1.51 -4.10
CA LEU A 9 -28.33 1.71 -2.68
C LEU A 9 -28.08 0.43 -1.88
N ALA A 10 -28.57 -0.71 -2.33
CA ALA A 10 -28.36 -2.01 -1.66
C ALA A 10 -26.86 -2.37 -1.57
N ILE A 11 -26.10 -2.13 -2.63
CA ILE A 11 -24.65 -2.33 -2.63
C ILE A 11 -23.99 -1.41 -1.59
N TRP A 12 -24.34 -0.14 -1.52
CA TRP A 12 -23.78 0.78 -0.53
C TRP A 12 -24.15 0.43 0.90
N VAL A 13 -25.39 -0.02 1.15
CA VAL A 13 -25.80 -0.56 2.46
C VAL A 13 -24.96 -1.78 2.82
N TYR A 14 -24.76 -2.72 1.88
CA TYR A 14 -23.87 -3.87 2.07
C TYR A 14 -22.43 -3.43 2.41
N LEU A 15 -21.86 -2.49 1.67
CA LEU A 15 -20.51 -1.99 1.87
C LEU A 15 -20.37 -1.31 3.26
N LEU A 16 -21.35 -0.56 3.69
CA LEU A 16 -21.32 0.14 4.99
C LEU A 16 -21.47 -0.82 6.18
N VAL A 17 -22.32 -1.85 6.05
CA VAL A 17 -22.73 -2.69 7.19
C VAL A 17 -21.93 -4.00 7.23
N PHE A 18 -21.69 -4.63 6.08
CA PHE A 18 -21.17 -6.01 6.01
C PHE A 18 -19.74 -6.13 5.47
N ARG A 19 -19.10 -5.04 5.08
CA ARG A 19 -17.74 -5.06 4.50
C ARG A 19 -16.66 -4.70 5.54
N GLY A 20 -16.70 -5.29 6.75
CA GLY A 20 -15.65 -5.15 7.75
C GLY A 20 -15.45 -3.75 8.33
N GLY A 21 -16.40 -2.83 8.13
CA GLY A 21 -16.28 -1.45 8.63
C GLY A 21 -15.13 -0.65 8.02
N PHE A 22 -14.63 -1.04 6.83
CA PHE A 22 -13.48 -0.43 6.12
C PHE A 22 -13.54 1.10 6.08
N TRP A 23 -14.72 1.66 5.91
CA TRP A 23 -14.93 3.09 5.80
C TRP A 23 -14.72 3.88 7.11
N LEU A 24 -14.68 3.19 8.26
CA LEU A 24 -14.54 3.81 9.58
C LEU A 24 -13.09 4.23 9.90
N ALA A 25 -12.11 3.74 9.14
CA ALA A 25 -10.68 4.01 9.35
C ALA A 25 -10.28 3.82 10.83
N ARG A 26 -10.64 2.67 11.41
CA ARG A 26 -10.45 2.34 12.84
C ARG A 26 -9.06 1.77 13.11
N GLU A 27 -8.57 0.93 12.22
CA GLU A 27 -7.30 0.23 12.33
C GLU A 27 -6.17 1.23 12.13
N ARG A 28 -5.64 1.75 13.24
CA ARG A 28 -4.64 2.83 13.26
C ARG A 28 -3.63 2.57 14.36
N ASP A 29 -2.38 2.92 14.07
CA ASP A 29 -1.29 2.78 15.03
C ASP A 29 -1.29 3.82 16.16
N ASP A 30 -2.08 4.91 16.02
CA ASP A 30 -2.20 5.99 17.00
C ASP A 30 -3.42 5.84 17.92
N ARG A 31 -4.17 4.76 17.86
CA ARG A 31 -5.37 4.56 18.69
C ARG A 31 -5.19 3.54 19.80
N ASP A 32 -4.55 2.41 19.50
CA ASP A 32 -4.36 1.30 20.43
C ASP A 32 -2.87 1.04 20.56
N GLU A 33 -2.19 1.76 21.46
CA GLU A 33 -0.77 1.59 21.69
C GLU A 33 -0.52 0.26 22.43
N ALA A 34 0.32 -0.58 21.81
CA ALA A 34 0.74 -1.82 22.44
C ALA A 34 1.72 -1.52 23.59
N PRO A 35 1.69 -2.27 24.70
CA PRO A 35 2.67 -2.14 25.77
C PRO A 35 4.08 -2.49 25.26
N GLU A 36 5.07 -1.88 25.87
CA GLU A 36 6.46 -2.17 25.54
C GLU A 36 6.85 -3.60 25.96
N PRO A 37 7.57 -4.32 25.10
CA PRO A 37 8.05 -5.65 25.45
C PRO A 37 9.14 -5.59 26.50
N THR A 38 9.29 -6.65 27.30
CA THR A 38 10.35 -6.76 28.30
C THR A 38 11.75 -6.90 27.69
N ARG A 39 11.83 -7.40 26.47
CA ARG A 39 13.05 -7.57 25.67
C ARG A 39 12.81 -6.98 24.27
N TRP A 40 13.78 -6.23 23.80
CA TRP A 40 13.75 -5.66 22.46
C TRP A 40 14.53 -6.54 21.49
N PRO A 41 13.86 -7.16 20.52
CA PRO A 41 14.49 -8.03 19.53
C PRO A 41 15.38 -7.25 18.57
N SER A 42 16.36 -7.93 17.94
CA SER A 42 17.19 -7.33 16.91
C SER A 42 16.40 -7.11 15.61
N VAL A 43 16.62 -5.96 14.96
CA VAL A 43 15.95 -5.56 13.73
C VAL A 43 16.96 -5.08 12.69
N ILE A 44 16.78 -5.51 11.44
CA ILE A 44 17.50 -4.92 10.29
C ILE A 44 16.47 -4.36 9.30
N ALA A 45 16.57 -3.06 9.02
CA ALA A 45 15.82 -2.46 7.93
C ALA A 45 16.45 -2.80 6.59
N VAL A 46 15.62 -3.17 5.60
CA VAL A 46 16.05 -3.44 4.23
C VAL A 46 15.37 -2.47 3.29
N VAL A 47 16.15 -1.66 2.60
CA VAL A 47 15.69 -0.57 1.75
C VAL A 47 16.17 -0.78 0.31
N PRO A 48 15.30 -1.18 -0.63
CA PRO A 48 15.62 -1.20 -2.04
C PRO A 48 15.57 0.23 -2.60
N ALA A 49 16.62 0.70 -3.24
CA ALA A 49 16.69 2.04 -3.81
C ALA A 49 17.12 2.00 -5.29
N ARG A 50 16.44 2.77 -6.13
CA ARG A 50 16.82 3.00 -7.52
C ARG A 50 16.40 4.39 -7.96
N ASP A 51 17.38 5.23 -8.31
CA ASP A 51 17.17 6.61 -8.74
C ASP A 51 16.26 7.39 -7.76
N GLU A 52 16.77 7.53 -6.51
CA GLU A 52 16.07 8.15 -5.37
C GLU A 52 16.92 9.30 -4.76
N ALA A 53 17.86 9.89 -5.52
CA ALA A 53 18.80 10.90 -5.01
C ALA A 53 18.11 12.10 -4.32
N ASP A 54 16.91 12.46 -4.77
CA ASP A 54 16.12 13.57 -4.25
C ASP A 54 15.54 13.33 -2.85
N VAL A 55 15.31 12.08 -2.46
CA VAL A 55 14.63 11.72 -1.19
C VAL A 55 15.47 10.85 -0.26
N ILE A 56 16.49 10.14 -0.79
CA ILE A 56 17.21 9.10 -0.04
C ILE A 56 17.85 9.60 1.25
N ALA A 57 18.37 10.83 1.27
CA ALA A 57 18.99 11.40 2.46
C ALA A 57 17.98 11.57 3.61
N ARG A 58 16.77 12.02 3.30
CA ARG A 58 15.69 12.17 4.29
C ARG A 58 15.14 10.82 4.75
N SER A 59 14.95 9.88 3.82
CA SER A 59 14.44 8.56 4.10
C SER A 59 15.41 7.79 5.02
N ILE A 60 16.67 7.61 4.59
CA ILE A 60 17.67 6.90 5.40
C ILE A 60 17.99 7.65 6.69
N GLY A 61 18.09 9.00 6.65
CA GLY A 61 18.26 9.80 7.86
C GLY A 61 17.18 9.53 8.91
N SER A 62 15.93 9.35 8.49
CA SER A 62 14.82 9.03 9.39
C SER A 62 14.92 7.63 10.01
N LEU A 63 15.55 6.68 9.33
CA LEU A 63 15.83 5.34 9.88
C LEU A 63 16.99 5.40 10.88
N LEU A 64 18.03 6.18 10.60
CA LEU A 64 19.21 6.27 11.46
C LEU A 64 18.94 6.96 12.81
N ILE A 65 17.88 7.76 12.90
CA ILE A 65 17.46 8.44 14.15
C ILE A 65 16.34 7.73 14.91
N GLN A 66 16.04 6.46 14.57
CA GLN A 66 15.01 5.71 15.30
C GLN A 66 15.35 5.56 16.77
N ASP A 67 14.38 5.89 17.64
CA ASP A 67 14.41 5.64 19.08
C ASP A 67 14.04 4.18 19.34
N TYR A 68 15.04 3.31 19.23
CA TYR A 68 14.85 1.88 19.41
C TYR A 68 15.86 1.31 20.42
N PRO A 69 15.40 0.69 21.53
CA PRO A 69 16.30 0.20 22.58
C PRO A 69 17.09 -1.07 22.21
N GLY A 70 16.67 -1.81 21.17
CA GLY A 70 17.35 -3.03 20.72
C GLY A 70 18.43 -2.77 19.66
N ASP A 71 19.13 -3.83 19.20
CA ASP A 71 20.08 -3.74 18.08
C ASP A 71 19.31 -3.42 16.78
N PHE A 72 19.66 -2.29 16.15
CA PHE A 72 19.03 -1.84 14.92
C PHE A 72 20.06 -1.39 13.90
N ARG A 73 19.96 -1.94 12.69
CA ARG A 73 20.83 -1.64 11.54
C ARG A 73 20.00 -1.44 10.28
N VAL A 74 20.61 -0.83 9.28
CA VAL A 74 20.01 -0.55 7.97
C VAL A 74 20.88 -1.15 6.87
N VAL A 75 20.28 -1.90 5.97
CA VAL A 75 20.87 -2.39 4.73
C VAL A 75 20.15 -1.74 3.56
N LEU A 76 20.81 -0.84 2.86
CA LEU A 76 20.32 -0.26 1.62
C LEU A 76 20.89 -1.02 0.44
N VAL A 77 20.06 -1.38 -0.52
CA VAL A 77 20.49 -1.98 -1.80
C VAL A 77 20.25 -0.98 -2.91
N ASP A 78 21.34 -0.39 -3.41
CA ASP A 78 21.34 0.49 -4.56
C ASP A 78 21.27 -0.34 -5.85
N ASP A 79 20.06 -0.46 -6.42
CA ASP A 79 19.81 -1.22 -7.65
C ASP A 79 20.35 -0.49 -8.90
N ASN A 80 21.65 -0.27 -8.91
CA ASN A 80 22.38 0.34 -10.02
C ASN A 80 21.79 1.72 -10.41
N SER A 81 21.63 2.62 -9.43
CA SER A 81 21.18 3.99 -9.65
C SER A 81 22.20 4.79 -10.47
N THR A 82 21.70 5.70 -11.31
CA THR A 82 22.50 6.56 -12.19
C THR A 82 22.55 8.02 -11.73
N ASP A 83 21.73 8.39 -10.75
CA ASP A 83 21.53 9.75 -10.24
C ASP A 83 22.41 10.11 -9.02
N GLY A 84 23.21 9.16 -8.52
CA GLY A 84 24.05 9.35 -7.34
C GLY A 84 23.41 8.90 -6.01
N THR A 85 22.27 8.23 -6.04
CA THR A 85 21.58 7.68 -4.85
C THR A 85 22.54 6.95 -3.91
N GLY A 86 23.27 5.94 -4.41
CA GLY A 86 24.20 5.15 -3.58
C GLY A 86 25.35 5.97 -3.00
N ARG A 87 25.84 6.99 -3.72
CA ARG A 87 26.89 7.91 -3.23
C ARG A 87 26.36 8.77 -2.09
N ILE A 88 25.15 9.31 -2.22
CA ILE A 88 24.50 10.10 -1.16
C ILE A 88 24.29 9.23 0.07
N ALA A 89 23.74 8.03 -0.09
CA ALA A 89 23.48 7.12 1.02
C ALA A 89 24.76 6.77 1.81
N ARG A 90 25.87 6.45 1.14
CA ARG A 90 27.16 6.13 1.79
C ARG A 90 27.70 7.29 2.61
N GLY A 91 27.33 8.53 2.29
CA GLY A 91 27.73 9.74 3.04
C GLY A 91 26.94 9.99 4.33
N LEU A 92 25.90 9.21 4.64
CA LEU A 92 24.98 9.50 5.75
C LEU A 92 25.37 8.86 7.09
N ASP A 93 26.13 7.76 7.07
CA ASP A 93 26.37 6.98 8.28
C ASP A 93 27.67 7.37 8.98
N GLY A 94 27.54 8.09 10.11
CA GLY A 94 28.65 8.35 11.03
C GLY A 94 28.80 7.33 12.17
N ALA A 95 27.90 6.34 12.30
CA ALA A 95 27.84 5.44 13.47
C ALA A 95 27.99 3.95 13.16
N GLY A 96 28.22 3.58 11.91
CA GLY A 96 28.37 2.17 11.47
C GLY A 96 27.08 1.35 11.49
N ARG A 97 25.92 2.01 11.45
CA ARG A 97 24.60 1.35 11.42
C ARG A 97 24.02 1.16 10.02
N LEU A 98 24.62 1.81 9.01
CA LEU A 98 24.18 1.75 7.62
C LEU A 98 25.19 0.95 6.78
N GLU A 99 24.73 -0.05 6.08
CA GLU A 99 25.45 -0.73 5.03
C GLU A 99 24.78 -0.44 3.68
N VAL A 100 25.56 -0.03 2.67
CA VAL A 100 25.07 0.24 1.32
C VAL A 100 25.66 -0.77 0.35
N LEU A 101 24.81 -1.66 -0.17
CA LEU A 101 25.16 -2.65 -1.16
C LEU A 101 24.93 -2.11 -2.57
N THR A 102 25.79 -2.48 -3.50
CA THR A 102 25.51 -2.33 -4.93
C THR A 102 24.75 -3.57 -5.40
N GLY A 103 23.57 -3.38 -6.00
CA GLY A 103 22.72 -4.45 -6.47
C GLY A 103 23.36 -5.23 -7.63
N ALA A 104 23.21 -6.54 -7.62
CA ALA A 104 23.58 -7.41 -8.73
C ALA A 104 22.58 -7.25 -9.89
N SER A 105 22.96 -7.72 -11.09
CA SER A 105 22.11 -7.73 -12.27
C SER A 105 20.79 -8.46 -12.01
N LEU A 106 19.69 -7.94 -12.57
CA LEU A 106 18.36 -8.51 -12.41
C LEU A 106 18.25 -9.87 -13.11
N PRO A 107 18.00 -10.97 -12.39
CA PRO A 107 17.78 -12.28 -13.00
C PRO A 107 16.38 -12.39 -13.61
N GLN A 108 16.22 -13.31 -14.55
CA GLN A 108 14.93 -13.61 -15.15
C GLN A 108 13.92 -14.07 -14.11
N GLY A 109 12.67 -13.64 -14.26
CA GLY A 109 11.55 -13.97 -13.37
C GLY A 109 11.48 -13.15 -12.07
N TRP A 110 12.36 -12.18 -11.87
CA TRP A 110 12.32 -11.27 -10.73
C TRP A 110 11.82 -9.87 -11.13
N THR A 111 11.06 -9.24 -10.26
CA THR A 111 10.85 -7.79 -10.34
C THR A 111 12.03 -7.06 -9.71
N GLY A 112 12.38 -5.88 -10.22
CA GLY A 112 13.58 -5.16 -9.75
C GLY A 112 13.55 -4.84 -8.25
N LYS A 113 12.38 -4.40 -7.71
CA LYS A 113 12.22 -4.10 -6.30
C LYS A 113 12.43 -5.35 -5.44
N LEU A 114 11.74 -6.46 -5.77
CA LEU A 114 11.86 -7.70 -5.01
C LEU A 114 13.27 -8.29 -5.10
N TRP A 115 13.95 -8.16 -6.24
CA TRP A 115 15.33 -8.59 -6.36
C TRP A 115 16.27 -7.80 -5.44
N ALA A 116 16.14 -6.48 -5.40
CA ALA A 116 16.93 -5.66 -4.48
C ALA A 116 16.60 -5.99 -3.02
N GLN A 117 15.33 -6.14 -2.66
CA GLN A 117 14.94 -6.57 -1.31
C GLN A 117 15.49 -7.96 -0.96
N SER A 118 15.48 -8.90 -1.91
CA SER A 118 16.03 -10.26 -1.71
C SER A 118 17.53 -10.23 -1.39
N GLN A 119 18.30 -9.42 -2.09
CA GLN A 119 19.74 -9.25 -1.81
C GLN A 119 19.96 -8.64 -0.42
N GLY A 120 19.17 -7.62 -0.05
CA GLY A 120 19.23 -7.00 1.26
C GLY A 120 18.85 -7.95 2.40
N THR A 121 17.81 -8.78 2.21
CA THR A 121 17.39 -9.79 3.20
C THR A 121 18.42 -10.91 3.33
N ALA A 122 19.04 -11.34 2.24
CA ALA A 122 20.13 -12.32 2.26
C ALA A 122 21.35 -11.77 3.02
N ARG A 123 21.71 -10.50 2.80
CA ARG A 123 22.79 -9.83 3.54
C ARG A 123 22.47 -9.73 5.04
N ALA A 124 21.24 -9.32 5.38
CA ALA A 124 20.77 -9.21 6.75
C ALA A 124 20.79 -10.57 7.49
N ALA A 125 20.56 -11.68 6.78
CA ALA A 125 20.54 -13.02 7.36
C ALA A 125 21.87 -13.40 8.05
N ASN A 126 23.00 -12.83 7.63
CA ASN A 126 24.31 -13.08 8.26
C ASN A 126 24.38 -12.63 9.73
N ALA A 127 23.57 -11.62 10.10
CA ALA A 127 23.45 -11.14 11.48
C ALA A 127 22.30 -11.83 12.25
N SER A 128 21.54 -12.71 11.59
CA SER A 128 20.41 -13.45 12.16
C SER A 128 19.44 -12.57 12.98
N PRO A 129 18.93 -11.42 12.45
CA PRO A 129 17.99 -10.57 13.18
C PRO A 129 16.69 -11.32 13.44
N GLU A 130 15.97 -10.94 14.47
CA GLU A 130 14.64 -11.51 14.76
C GLU A 130 13.59 -10.95 13.81
N TYR A 131 13.74 -9.68 13.44
CA TYR A 131 12.85 -9.01 12.48
C TYR A 131 13.61 -8.38 11.32
N LEU A 132 12.95 -8.35 10.19
CA LEU A 132 13.31 -7.54 9.02
C LEU A 132 12.29 -6.40 8.89
N TRP A 133 12.77 -5.17 8.78
CA TRP A 133 11.90 -4.02 8.49
C TRP A 133 12.04 -3.66 7.01
N LEU A 134 11.10 -4.14 6.18
CA LEU A 134 11.05 -3.83 4.75
C LEU A 134 10.39 -2.45 4.58
N THR A 135 11.07 -1.51 3.97
CA THR A 135 10.56 -0.15 3.73
C THR A 135 11.06 0.41 2.40
N ASP A 136 10.25 1.27 1.78
CA ASP A 136 10.62 1.90 0.51
C ASP A 136 11.59 3.08 0.73
N ALA A 137 12.41 3.37 -0.28
CA ALA A 137 13.45 4.40 -0.23
C ALA A 137 12.92 5.85 -0.23
N ASP A 138 11.63 6.04 -0.44
CA ASP A 138 10.94 7.34 -0.44
C ASP A 138 10.00 7.53 0.75
N ILE A 139 10.14 6.73 1.79
CA ILE A 139 9.37 6.85 3.04
C ILE A 139 10.26 7.41 4.15
N ALA A 140 9.75 8.41 4.87
CA ALA A 140 10.32 8.88 6.13
C ALA A 140 9.49 8.39 7.31
N HIS A 141 10.19 8.00 8.36
CA HIS A 141 9.60 7.46 9.58
C HIS A 141 9.83 8.39 10.77
N ALA A 142 8.81 8.57 11.62
CA ALA A 142 8.97 9.26 12.89
C ALA A 142 9.93 8.47 13.80
N PRO A 143 10.66 9.13 14.73
CA PRO A 143 11.67 8.46 15.54
C PRO A 143 11.17 7.25 16.34
N GLU A 144 9.94 7.27 16.78
CA GLU A 144 9.31 6.20 17.57
C GLU A 144 8.68 5.07 16.73
N THR A 145 8.75 5.15 15.38
CA THR A 145 8.03 4.20 14.52
C THR A 145 8.45 2.76 14.74
N LEU A 146 9.75 2.47 14.75
CA LEU A 146 10.23 1.10 14.94
C LEU A 146 9.84 0.55 16.31
N ARG A 147 9.97 1.36 17.37
CA ARG A 147 9.60 0.99 18.72
C ARG A 147 8.12 0.56 18.79
N LYS A 148 7.22 1.34 18.18
CA LYS A 148 5.77 1.04 18.15
C LYS A 148 5.44 -0.18 17.29
N LEU A 149 6.12 -0.37 16.15
CA LEU A 149 5.97 -1.56 15.31
C LEU A 149 6.34 -2.84 16.06
N VAL A 150 7.50 -2.84 16.73
CA VAL A 150 7.98 -4.01 17.47
C VAL A 150 7.09 -4.28 18.69
N ALA A 151 6.70 -3.25 19.44
CA ALA A 151 5.80 -3.43 20.57
C ALA A 151 4.48 -4.11 20.13
N ARG A 152 3.90 -3.68 19.04
CA ARG A 152 2.69 -4.30 18.47
C ARG A 152 2.94 -5.74 17.99
N ALA A 153 4.08 -5.98 17.31
CA ALA A 153 4.43 -7.31 16.82
C ALA A 153 4.59 -8.32 17.96
N GLU A 154 5.30 -7.94 19.02
CA GLU A 154 5.54 -8.81 20.19
C GLU A 154 4.26 -9.04 20.97
N THR A 155 3.47 -8.00 21.26
CA THR A 155 2.21 -8.12 21.99
C THR A 155 1.20 -8.99 21.24
N GLY A 156 1.09 -8.82 19.92
CA GLY A 156 0.15 -9.57 19.08
C GLY A 156 0.69 -10.90 18.56
N GLN A 157 1.93 -11.29 18.88
CA GLN A 157 2.63 -12.44 18.30
C GLN A 157 2.53 -12.46 16.77
N LEU A 158 2.67 -11.25 16.17
CA LEU A 158 2.45 -11.07 14.74
C LEU A 158 3.66 -11.49 13.93
N VAL A 159 3.41 -12.12 12.78
CA VAL A 159 4.46 -12.43 11.81
C VAL A 159 4.69 -11.28 10.82
N VAL A 160 3.71 -10.38 10.65
CA VAL A 160 3.83 -9.10 9.94
C VAL A 160 3.08 -8.02 10.68
N THR A 161 3.74 -6.88 10.88
CA THR A 161 3.11 -5.62 11.29
C THR A 161 3.36 -4.59 10.20
N SER A 162 2.31 -4.15 9.52
CA SER A 162 2.42 -3.24 8.38
C SER A 162 1.67 -1.94 8.63
N LEU A 163 2.25 -0.83 8.18
CA LEU A 163 1.65 0.49 8.24
C LEU A 163 1.44 1.04 6.84
N MET A 164 0.21 1.45 6.55
CA MET A 164 -0.11 2.19 5.34
C MET A 164 0.48 3.59 5.44
N ALA A 165 1.64 3.79 4.84
CA ALA A 165 2.32 5.08 4.83
C ALA A 165 1.40 6.18 4.30
N LYS A 166 1.40 7.32 4.99
CA LYS A 166 0.58 8.46 4.59
C LYS A 166 1.19 9.13 3.36
N LEU A 167 0.49 9.06 2.25
CA LEU A 167 0.88 9.73 1.01
C LEU A 167 0.62 11.24 1.11
N THR A 168 1.34 12.03 0.31
CA THR A 168 1.20 13.49 0.23
C THR A 168 -0.18 13.91 -0.31
N VAL A 169 -0.66 15.08 0.12
CA VAL A 169 -1.92 15.67 -0.35
C VAL A 169 -1.74 17.18 -0.55
N GLU A 170 -0.64 17.57 -1.18
CA GLU A 170 -0.25 18.97 -1.40
C GLU A 170 -0.87 19.55 -2.66
N THR A 171 -0.78 18.81 -3.78
CA THR A 171 -1.36 19.24 -5.06
C THR A 171 -2.88 19.03 -5.09
N TRP A 172 -3.54 19.70 -6.01
CA TRP A 172 -4.99 19.52 -6.18
C TRP A 172 -5.37 18.10 -6.62
N ALA A 173 -4.55 17.50 -7.48
CA ALA A 173 -4.73 16.11 -7.90
C ALA A 173 -4.60 15.13 -6.74
N GLU A 174 -3.61 15.32 -5.87
CA GLU A 174 -3.45 14.52 -4.67
C GLU A 174 -4.63 14.67 -3.70
N ARG A 175 -5.09 15.92 -3.48
CA ARG A 175 -6.24 16.19 -2.60
C ARG A 175 -7.50 15.47 -3.05
N LEU A 176 -7.69 15.33 -4.37
CA LEU A 176 -8.82 14.62 -4.94
C LEU A 176 -8.64 13.10 -4.87
N LEU A 177 -7.47 12.59 -5.26
CA LEU A 177 -7.29 11.16 -5.57
C LEU A 177 -6.65 10.36 -4.43
N ILE A 178 -5.70 10.92 -3.67
CA ILE A 178 -4.93 10.13 -2.69
C ILE A 178 -5.78 9.61 -1.52
N PRO A 179 -6.67 10.41 -0.88
CA PRO A 179 -7.54 9.86 0.15
C PRO A 179 -8.42 8.71 -0.36
N ALA A 180 -8.86 8.81 -1.63
CA ALA A 180 -9.67 7.77 -2.24
C ALA A 180 -8.85 6.53 -2.60
N PHE A 181 -7.57 6.65 -2.93
CA PHE A 181 -6.68 5.51 -3.14
C PHE A 181 -6.65 4.60 -1.89
N ILE A 182 -6.42 5.19 -0.73
CA ILE A 182 -6.38 4.45 0.53
C ILE A 182 -7.77 3.92 0.91
N PHE A 183 -8.84 4.70 0.67
CA PHE A 183 -10.21 4.27 0.87
C PHE A 183 -10.58 3.05 0.02
N PHE A 184 -10.20 3.03 -1.26
CA PHE A 184 -10.41 1.90 -2.15
C PHE A 184 -9.55 0.69 -1.78
N PHE A 185 -8.33 0.92 -1.31
CA PHE A 185 -7.48 -0.14 -0.80
C PHE A 185 -8.11 -0.83 0.42
N ASP A 186 -8.59 -0.05 1.41
CA ASP A 186 -9.27 -0.59 2.59
C ASP A 186 -10.61 -1.27 2.21
N MET A 187 -11.32 -0.76 1.20
CA MET A 187 -12.52 -1.43 0.67
C MET A 187 -12.20 -2.78 0.01
N LEU A 188 -11.09 -2.89 -0.73
CA LEU A 188 -10.63 -4.15 -1.34
C LEU A 188 -10.14 -5.13 -0.27
N TYR A 189 -9.37 -4.66 0.68
CA TYR A 189 -8.74 -5.41 1.77
C TYR A 189 -9.15 -4.83 3.13
N PRO A 190 -10.39 -5.01 3.60
CA PRO A 190 -10.81 -4.45 4.87
C PRO A 190 -9.79 -4.75 5.98
N PHE A 191 -9.19 -3.71 6.56
CA PHE A 191 -8.10 -3.89 7.53
C PHE A 191 -8.55 -4.73 8.73
N ALA A 192 -9.79 -4.57 9.18
CA ALA A 192 -10.38 -5.43 10.21
C ALA A 192 -10.39 -6.92 9.81
N TRP A 193 -10.57 -7.24 8.52
CA TRP A 193 -10.50 -8.61 8.05
C TRP A 193 -9.06 -9.09 7.85
N VAL A 194 -8.17 -8.20 7.43
CA VAL A 194 -6.72 -8.50 7.36
C VAL A 194 -6.20 -8.85 8.74
N ASN A 195 -6.63 -8.12 9.77
CA ASN A 195 -6.18 -8.28 11.14
C ASN A 195 -6.87 -9.45 11.89
N ASP A 196 -7.98 -9.98 11.37
CA ASP A 196 -8.65 -11.15 11.95
C ASP A 196 -7.96 -12.45 11.46
N PRO A 197 -7.32 -13.22 12.36
CA PRO A 197 -6.63 -14.46 11.98
C PRO A 197 -7.57 -15.53 11.42
N ARG A 198 -8.88 -15.44 11.69
CA ARG A 198 -9.89 -16.39 11.18
C ARG A 198 -10.29 -16.12 9.74
N ARG A 199 -9.91 -14.97 9.17
CA ARG A 199 -10.22 -14.55 7.81
C ARG A 199 -9.06 -14.85 6.87
N THR A 200 -9.40 -15.20 5.62
CA THR A 200 -8.40 -15.42 4.56
C THR A 200 -7.92 -14.14 3.90
N THR A 201 -8.64 -13.02 4.10
CA THR A 201 -8.26 -11.71 3.58
C THR A 201 -6.89 -11.32 4.11
N ALA A 202 -5.97 -11.00 3.21
CA ALA A 202 -4.61 -10.63 3.55
C ALA A 202 -4.12 -9.50 2.67
N ALA A 203 -3.42 -8.56 3.26
CA ALA A 203 -2.73 -7.47 2.58
C ALA A 203 -1.63 -6.92 3.49
N ALA A 204 -0.68 -6.21 2.91
CA ALA A 204 0.28 -5.37 3.59
C ALA A 204 0.53 -4.11 2.75
N ALA A 205 1.24 -3.14 3.29
CA ALA A 205 1.61 -1.90 2.60
C ALA A 205 3.14 -1.80 2.52
N GLY A 206 3.67 -1.82 1.31
CA GLY A 206 5.10 -1.95 1.00
C GLY A 206 6.00 -0.87 1.59
N GLY A 207 5.45 0.32 1.85
CA GLY A 207 6.19 1.43 2.43
C GLY A 207 6.65 1.20 3.88
N CYS A 208 6.04 0.27 4.62
CA CYS A 208 6.43 -0.01 6.01
C CYS A 208 5.91 -1.40 6.47
N MET A 209 6.77 -2.40 6.48
CA MET A 209 6.44 -3.78 6.91
C MET A 209 7.52 -4.34 7.83
N LEU A 210 7.20 -4.56 9.09
CA LEU A 210 8.03 -5.33 10.02
C LEU A 210 7.64 -6.82 9.88
N VAL A 211 8.60 -7.66 9.53
CA VAL A 211 8.38 -9.07 9.19
C VAL A 211 9.24 -9.95 10.11
N ARG A 212 8.64 -10.96 10.75
CA ARG A 212 9.38 -11.94 11.54
C ARG A 212 10.20 -12.83 10.61
N ARG A 213 11.54 -12.77 10.75
CA ARG A 213 12.48 -13.43 9.83
C ARG A 213 12.26 -14.94 9.72
N GLU A 214 12.08 -15.63 10.83
CA GLU A 214 11.86 -17.08 10.82
C GLU A 214 10.61 -17.47 10.03
N ALA A 215 9.51 -16.73 10.20
CA ALA A 215 8.28 -16.96 9.46
C ALA A 215 8.46 -16.69 7.96
N LEU A 216 9.26 -15.67 7.59
CA LEU A 216 9.58 -15.39 6.19
C LEU A 216 10.41 -16.54 5.57
N VAL A 217 11.41 -17.03 6.29
CA VAL A 217 12.23 -18.17 5.84
C VAL A 217 11.36 -19.43 5.68
N ALA A 218 10.51 -19.73 6.67
CA ALA A 218 9.58 -20.87 6.61
C ALA A 218 8.59 -20.76 5.43
N ALA A 219 8.22 -19.54 5.04
CA ALA A 219 7.36 -19.26 3.89
C ALA A 219 8.06 -19.39 2.52
N GLY A 220 9.37 -19.65 2.47
CA GLY A 220 10.17 -19.71 1.24
C GLY A 220 10.81 -18.39 0.83
N GLY A 221 10.84 -17.40 1.74
CA GLY A 221 11.48 -16.11 1.49
C GLY A 221 10.76 -15.25 0.43
N LEU A 222 11.43 -14.19 0.00
CA LEU A 222 10.92 -13.31 -1.07
C LEU A 222 10.93 -14.01 -2.45
N GLU A 223 11.64 -15.11 -2.60
CA GLU A 223 11.64 -15.91 -3.83
C GLU A 223 10.25 -16.47 -4.16
N ALA A 224 9.47 -16.83 -3.14
CA ALA A 224 8.10 -17.32 -3.31
C ALA A 224 7.16 -16.34 -4.03
N ILE A 225 7.54 -15.06 -4.08
CA ILE A 225 6.75 -13.99 -4.72
C ILE A 225 7.54 -13.21 -5.79
N ARG A 226 8.69 -13.73 -6.24
CA ARG A 226 9.69 -13.04 -7.08
C ARG A 226 9.17 -12.28 -8.29
N GLY A 227 8.14 -12.81 -8.97
CA GLY A 227 7.53 -12.21 -10.17
C GLY A 227 6.27 -11.38 -9.91
N LYS A 228 5.89 -11.16 -8.64
CA LYS A 228 4.65 -10.47 -8.32
C LYS A 228 4.80 -8.96 -8.42
N ILE A 229 3.91 -8.31 -9.18
CA ILE A 229 3.87 -6.84 -9.34
C ILE A 229 3.35 -6.16 -8.08
N ILE A 230 2.37 -6.79 -7.40
CA ILE A 230 1.82 -6.33 -6.12
C ILE A 230 2.55 -7.10 -5.01
N ASP A 231 3.79 -6.71 -4.77
CA ASP A 231 4.72 -7.39 -3.88
C ASP A 231 4.21 -7.46 -2.42
N ASP A 232 3.72 -6.36 -1.91
CA ASP A 232 3.27 -6.18 -0.52
C ASP A 232 2.05 -7.03 -0.17
N CYS A 233 0.98 -6.98 -0.97
CA CYS A 233 -0.22 -7.79 -0.73
C CYS A 233 0.08 -9.29 -0.91
N ASN A 234 0.94 -9.66 -1.86
CA ASN A 234 1.36 -11.05 -2.03
C ASN A 234 2.24 -11.52 -0.86
N LEU A 235 3.13 -10.67 -0.34
CA LEU A 235 3.87 -10.96 0.89
C LEU A 235 2.93 -11.10 2.09
N GLY A 236 1.97 -10.19 2.25
CA GLY A 236 0.95 -10.27 3.29
C GLY A 236 0.18 -11.59 3.24
N ALA A 237 -0.22 -12.05 2.05
CA ALA A 237 -0.94 -13.30 1.85
C ALA A 237 -0.05 -14.54 2.13
N LEU A 238 1.22 -14.50 1.73
CA LEU A 238 2.21 -15.53 2.02
C LEU A 238 2.41 -15.67 3.53
N MET A 239 2.64 -14.56 4.22
CA MET A 239 2.94 -14.52 5.64
C MET A 239 1.72 -14.86 6.52
N LYS A 240 0.51 -14.50 6.10
CA LYS A 240 -0.72 -14.84 6.87
C LYS A 240 -0.93 -16.35 7.02
N ARG A 241 -0.33 -17.16 6.16
CA ARG A 241 -0.32 -18.63 6.30
C ARG A 241 0.64 -19.13 7.39
N GLN A 242 1.58 -18.28 7.81
CA GLN A 242 2.56 -18.59 8.87
C GLN A 242 2.08 -18.10 10.24
N GLY A 243 1.16 -17.15 10.31
CA GLY A 243 0.64 -16.62 11.56
C GLY A 243 -0.17 -15.33 11.40
N PRO A 244 -0.57 -14.71 12.50
CA PRO A 244 -1.37 -13.49 12.47
C PRO A 244 -0.56 -12.33 11.90
N ILE A 245 -1.25 -11.47 11.14
CA ILE A 245 -0.70 -10.24 10.58
C ILE A 245 -1.55 -9.04 11.03
N TRP A 246 -0.97 -7.85 11.02
CA TRP A 246 -1.67 -6.61 11.30
C TRP A 246 -1.33 -5.53 10.28
N LEU A 247 -2.36 -4.84 9.80
CA LEU A 247 -2.25 -3.71 8.88
C LEU A 247 -3.08 -2.55 9.43
N GLY A 248 -2.49 -1.35 9.43
CA GLY A 248 -3.19 -0.15 9.90
C GLY A 248 -2.72 1.13 9.23
N LEU A 249 -3.54 2.16 9.34
CA LEU A 249 -3.19 3.52 8.93
C LEU A 249 -2.19 4.10 9.92
N THR A 250 -1.30 4.97 9.42
CA THR A 250 -0.31 5.68 10.24
C THR A 250 -0.14 7.14 9.82
N ARG A 251 0.35 7.94 10.76
CA ARG A 251 0.91 9.27 10.50
C ARG A 251 2.42 9.32 10.77
N ARG A 252 3.01 8.21 11.24
CA ARG A 252 4.43 8.08 11.59
C ARG A 252 5.31 7.66 10.42
N ALA A 253 4.73 7.08 9.38
CA ALA A 253 5.40 6.79 8.10
C ALA A 253 4.75 7.66 7.02
N VAL A 254 5.55 8.49 6.35
CA VAL A 254 5.05 9.44 5.35
C VAL A 254 5.85 9.32 4.05
N SER A 255 5.18 9.37 2.92
CA SER A 255 5.84 9.44 1.62
C SER A 255 6.50 10.79 1.43
N LEU A 256 7.74 10.79 0.94
CA LEU A 256 8.52 11.97 0.62
C LEU A 256 8.32 12.47 -0.82
N ARG A 257 7.65 11.67 -1.64
CA ARG A 257 7.47 11.93 -3.05
C ARG A 257 6.07 12.50 -3.32
N PRO A 258 5.97 13.80 -3.63
CA PRO A 258 4.73 14.38 -4.10
C PRO A 258 4.45 13.92 -5.55
N TYR A 259 3.17 13.89 -5.91
CA TYR A 259 2.73 13.66 -7.27
C TYR A 259 2.46 15.00 -7.94
N ALA A 260 3.20 15.33 -8.99
CA ALA A 260 3.09 16.63 -9.68
C ALA A 260 1.71 16.88 -10.29
N GLY A 261 0.94 15.80 -10.55
CA GLY A 261 -0.41 15.96 -11.11
C GLY A 261 -1.12 14.64 -11.40
N PHE A 262 -2.29 14.74 -12.03
CA PHE A 262 -3.14 13.59 -12.37
C PHE A 262 -2.43 12.48 -13.13
N GLY A 263 -1.54 12.83 -14.07
CA GLY A 263 -0.83 11.86 -14.89
C GLY A 263 0.09 10.95 -14.08
N GLU A 264 0.68 11.43 -13.00
CA GLU A 264 1.54 10.63 -12.13
C GLU A 264 0.74 9.68 -11.24
N ILE A 265 -0.36 10.18 -10.67
CA ILE A 265 -1.28 9.32 -9.90
C ILE A 265 -1.92 8.27 -10.81
N ALA A 266 -2.30 8.65 -12.04
CA ALA A 266 -2.79 7.71 -13.03
C ALA A 266 -1.75 6.62 -13.34
N ARG A 267 -0.46 6.95 -13.48
CA ARG A 267 0.62 5.97 -13.66
C ARG A 267 0.79 5.07 -12.43
N MET A 268 0.76 5.64 -11.23
CA MET A 268 0.87 4.90 -9.98
C MET A 268 -0.24 3.84 -9.87
N VAL A 269 -1.50 4.21 -10.12
CA VAL A 269 -2.64 3.30 -10.07
C VAL A 269 -2.58 2.28 -11.21
N SER A 270 -2.32 2.73 -12.46
CA SER A 270 -2.29 1.86 -13.64
C SER A 270 -1.18 0.82 -13.59
N ARG A 271 -0.13 1.01 -12.77
CA ARG A 271 0.95 0.04 -12.61
C ARG A 271 0.45 -1.33 -12.16
N SER A 272 -0.55 -1.37 -11.28
CA SER A 272 -1.00 -2.60 -10.61
C SER A 272 -2.50 -2.90 -10.77
N ALA A 273 -3.30 -1.98 -11.29
CA ALA A 273 -4.77 -2.13 -11.30
C ALA A 273 -5.25 -3.35 -12.11
N TYR A 274 -4.63 -3.65 -13.25
CA TYR A 274 -5.00 -4.84 -14.04
C TYR A 274 -4.42 -6.14 -13.47
N ALA A 275 -3.25 -6.06 -12.81
CA ALA A 275 -2.70 -7.19 -12.06
C ALA A 275 -3.61 -7.58 -10.87
N GLN A 276 -4.27 -6.60 -10.22
CA GLN A 276 -5.28 -6.84 -9.19
C GLN A 276 -6.48 -7.65 -9.72
N LEU A 277 -6.75 -7.59 -11.01
CA LEU A 277 -7.78 -8.36 -11.71
C LEU A 277 -7.24 -9.66 -12.33
N ASN A 278 -6.07 -10.13 -11.89
CA ASN A 278 -5.38 -11.31 -12.41
C ASN A 278 -5.26 -11.29 -13.95
N PHE A 279 -5.10 -10.12 -14.54
CA PHE A 279 -5.01 -9.89 -15.98
C PHE A 279 -6.22 -10.45 -16.77
N SER A 280 -7.38 -10.60 -16.13
CA SER A 280 -8.60 -11.14 -16.73
C SER A 280 -9.45 -10.05 -17.40
N PRO A 281 -9.70 -10.12 -18.72
CA PRO A 281 -10.60 -9.20 -19.41
C PRO A 281 -12.05 -9.27 -18.89
N TRP A 282 -12.48 -10.45 -18.44
CA TRP A 282 -13.81 -10.64 -17.88
C TRP A 282 -13.98 -9.97 -16.51
N LEU A 283 -12.94 -10.06 -15.65
CA LEU A 283 -12.94 -9.32 -14.39
C LEU A 283 -12.87 -7.82 -14.63
N LEU A 284 -12.15 -7.37 -15.66
CA LEU A 284 -12.12 -5.96 -16.04
C LEU A 284 -13.51 -5.49 -16.47
N LEU A 285 -14.20 -6.24 -17.36
CA LEU A 285 -15.56 -5.91 -17.79
C LEU A 285 -16.53 -5.84 -16.60
N GLY A 286 -16.49 -6.84 -15.72
CA GLY A 286 -17.29 -6.87 -14.49
C GLY A 286 -16.99 -5.71 -13.56
N THR A 287 -15.71 -5.35 -13.41
CA THR A 287 -15.28 -4.20 -12.60
C THR A 287 -15.80 -2.89 -13.17
N VAL A 288 -15.66 -2.67 -14.49
CA VAL A 288 -16.17 -1.46 -15.15
C VAL A 288 -17.69 -1.35 -14.99
N ALA A 289 -18.44 -2.44 -15.25
CA ALA A 289 -19.88 -2.45 -15.06
C ALA A 289 -20.29 -2.19 -13.60
N GLY A 290 -19.59 -2.82 -12.65
CA GLY A 290 -19.77 -2.60 -11.22
C GLY A 290 -19.52 -1.15 -10.81
N MET A 291 -18.43 -0.56 -11.27
CA MET A 291 -18.08 0.84 -10.98
C MET A 291 -19.13 1.83 -11.52
N VAL A 292 -19.67 1.56 -12.71
CA VAL A 292 -20.76 2.37 -13.28
C VAL A 292 -22.00 2.32 -12.38
N VAL A 293 -22.41 1.13 -11.96
CA VAL A 293 -23.59 0.97 -11.11
C VAL A 293 -23.34 1.56 -9.71
N VAL A 294 -22.19 1.25 -9.11
CA VAL A 294 -21.91 1.62 -7.71
C VAL A 294 -21.65 3.11 -7.55
N TYR A 295 -20.92 3.74 -8.49
CA TYR A 295 -20.47 5.12 -8.34
C TYR A 295 -21.23 6.11 -9.26
N LEU A 296 -21.50 5.77 -10.51
CA LEU A 296 -22.03 6.74 -11.48
C LEU A 296 -23.55 6.74 -11.55
N ALA A 297 -24.22 5.60 -11.39
CA ALA A 297 -25.67 5.56 -11.46
C ALA A 297 -26.34 6.40 -10.38
N ALA A 298 -25.79 6.43 -9.16
CA ALA A 298 -26.37 7.12 -8.03
C ALA A 298 -26.52 8.63 -8.26
N PRO A 299 -25.47 9.43 -8.59
CA PRO A 299 -25.63 10.86 -8.83
C PRO A 299 -26.45 11.16 -10.09
N VAL A 300 -26.35 10.35 -11.16
CA VAL A 300 -27.17 10.51 -12.37
C VAL A 300 -28.66 10.36 -12.03
N LEU A 301 -29.03 9.36 -11.26
CA LEU A 301 -30.41 9.15 -10.83
C LEU A 301 -30.89 10.20 -9.83
N ALA A 302 -30.01 10.69 -8.95
CA ALA A 302 -30.34 11.77 -8.02
C ALA A 302 -30.71 13.07 -8.73
N VAL A 303 -30.03 13.38 -9.84
CA VAL A 303 -30.25 14.63 -10.60
C VAL A 303 -31.36 14.47 -11.64
N PHE A 304 -31.32 13.42 -12.45
CA PHE A 304 -32.19 13.25 -13.63
C PHE A 304 -33.32 12.22 -13.42
N GLY A 305 -33.28 11.46 -12.34
CA GLY A 305 -34.31 10.44 -12.04
C GLY A 305 -35.62 11.07 -11.55
N GLN A 306 -36.68 10.30 -11.61
CA GLN A 306 -38.01 10.67 -11.10
C GLN A 306 -38.51 9.63 -10.08
N GLY A 307 -39.38 10.08 -9.16
CA GLY A 307 -40.01 9.22 -8.16
C GLY A 307 -38.95 8.42 -7.36
N LEU A 308 -39.17 7.11 -7.24
CA LEU A 308 -38.31 6.21 -6.46
C LEU A 308 -36.84 6.16 -6.96
N ALA A 309 -36.63 6.28 -8.28
CA ALA A 309 -35.27 6.28 -8.84
C ALA A 309 -34.42 7.47 -8.34
N ARG A 310 -35.02 8.65 -8.24
CA ARG A 310 -34.36 9.85 -7.70
C ARG A 310 -33.98 9.68 -6.24
N TRP A 311 -34.89 9.20 -5.41
CA TRP A 311 -34.66 9.06 -3.98
C TRP A 311 -33.65 7.96 -3.64
N THR A 312 -33.70 6.82 -4.33
CA THR A 312 -32.69 5.76 -4.16
C THR A 312 -31.30 6.20 -4.65
N GLY A 313 -31.23 6.94 -5.76
CA GLY A 313 -29.99 7.54 -6.23
C GLY A 313 -29.40 8.53 -5.25
N LEU A 314 -30.22 9.45 -4.71
CA LEU A 314 -29.79 10.42 -3.69
C LEU A 314 -29.30 9.73 -2.42
N ALA A 315 -30.05 8.73 -1.92
CA ALA A 315 -29.66 7.96 -0.73
C ALA A 315 -28.32 7.23 -0.93
N ALA A 316 -28.11 6.60 -2.09
CA ALA A 316 -26.83 5.96 -2.42
C ALA A 316 -25.66 6.97 -2.50
N TRP A 317 -25.88 8.14 -3.10
CA TRP A 317 -24.86 9.21 -3.17
C TRP A 317 -24.51 9.76 -1.79
N LEU A 318 -25.51 9.98 -0.93
CA LEU A 318 -25.28 10.38 0.47
C LEU A 318 -24.53 9.31 1.25
N ALA A 319 -24.87 8.02 1.03
CA ALA A 319 -24.13 6.89 1.63
C ALA A 319 -22.63 6.90 1.23
N MET A 320 -22.31 7.17 -0.06
CA MET A 320 -20.94 7.36 -0.52
C MET A 320 -20.25 8.50 0.20
N ALA A 321 -20.90 9.68 0.23
CA ALA A 321 -20.36 10.86 0.87
C ALA A 321 -20.08 10.61 2.36
N LEU A 322 -20.97 9.91 3.06
CA LEU A 322 -20.82 9.52 4.46
C LEU A 322 -19.66 8.54 4.65
N ALA A 323 -19.60 7.48 3.84
CA ALA A 323 -18.56 6.46 3.92
C ALA A 323 -17.15 7.06 3.80
N PHE A 324 -16.97 8.07 2.99
CA PHE A 324 -15.67 8.69 2.75
C PHE A 324 -15.22 9.66 3.87
N GLN A 325 -16.11 10.08 4.78
CA GLN A 325 -15.79 11.09 5.81
C GLN A 325 -14.64 10.72 6.75
N PRO A 326 -14.53 9.49 7.30
CA PRO A 326 -13.42 9.17 8.19
C PRO A 326 -12.04 9.26 7.50
N MET A 327 -11.95 8.84 6.24
CA MET A 327 -10.72 8.94 5.46
C MET A 327 -10.38 10.41 5.13
N LEU A 328 -11.36 11.22 4.79
CA LEU A 328 -11.17 12.67 4.59
C LEU A 328 -10.65 13.36 5.86
N ARG A 329 -11.21 13.00 7.03
CA ARG A 329 -10.71 13.51 8.33
C ARG A 329 -9.28 13.05 8.63
N PHE A 330 -8.94 11.82 8.31
CA PHE A 330 -7.57 11.30 8.47
C PHE A 330 -6.56 12.14 7.66
N TYR A 331 -6.94 12.53 6.45
CA TYR A 331 -6.12 13.38 5.58
C TYR A 331 -6.31 14.90 5.82
N GLY A 332 -7.16 15.31 6.76
CA GLY A 332 -7.43 16.73 7.04
C GLY A 332 -8.12 17.45 5.88
N ARG A 333 -9.04 16.76 5.19
CA ARG A 333 -9.77 17.31 4.04
C ARG A 333 -11.18 17.74 4.39
N SER A 334 -11.71 18.71 3.66
CA SER A 334 -13.08 19.19 3.82
C SER A 334 -14.09 18.05 3.60
N PRO A 335 -15.15 17.96 4.43
CA PRO A 335 -16.25 17.01 4.23
C PRO A 335 -16.92 17.06 2.87
N ALA A 336 -16.88 18.22 2.20
CA ALA A 336 -17.48 18.43 0.87
C ALA A 336 -16.88 17.51 -0.21
N TRP A 337 -15.61 17.08 -0.05
CA TRP A 337 -14.97 16.11 -0.96
C TRP A 337 -15.68 14.76 -0.99
N GLY A 338 -16.50 14.44 0.01
CA GLY A 338 -17.32 13.21 0.01
C GLY A 338 -18.26 13.11 -1.20
N PHE A 339 -18.80 14.23 -1.65
CA PHE A 339 -19.67 14.29 -2.84
C PHE A 339 -18.93 14.09 -4.15
N ALA A 340 -17.61 14.22 -4.16
CA ALA A 340 -16.78 13.98 -5.35
C ALA A 340 -16.46 12.49 -5.57
N LEU A 341 -16.79 11.60 -4.63
CA LEU A 341 -16.45 10.17 -4.72
C LEU A 341 -16.93 9.50 -6.02
N PRO A 342 -18.11 9.81 -6.60
CA PRO A 342 -18.51 9.28 -7.91
C PRO A 342 -17.56 9.69 -9.05
N LEU A 343 -17.15 10.95 -9.10
CA LEU A 343 -16.18 11.44 -10.09
C LEU A 343 -14.82 10.75 -9.92
N ILE A 344 -14.38 10.61 -8.67
CA ILE A 344 -13.14 9.89 -8.35
C ILE A 344 -13.24 8.43 -8.79
N GLY A 345 -14.36 7.75 -8.52
CA GLY A 345 -14.61 6.38 -9.00
C GLY A 345 -14.54 6.25 -10.52
N ALA A 346 -15.06 7.23 -11.28
CA ALA A 346 -14.94 7.28 -12.73
C ALA A 346 -13.48 7.39 -13.19
N LEU A 347 -12.68 8.26 -12.54
CA LEU A 347 -11.26 8.41 -12.84
C LEU A 347 -10.48 7.13 -12.57
N TYR A 348 -10.71 6.46 -11.44
CA TYR A 348 -10.09 5.18 -11.12
C TYR A 348 -10.48 4.05 -12.07
N THR A 349 -11.74 4.05 -12.54
CA THR A 349 -12.19 3.15 -13.60
C THR A 349 -11.39 3.38 -14.89
N GLY A 350 -11.21 4.65 -15.29
CA GLY A 350 -10.37 5.03 -16.42
C GLY A 350 -8.91 4.58 -16.26
N PHE A 351 -8.33 4.72 -15.05
CA PHE A 351 -6.97 4.27 -14.75
C PHE A 351 -6.86 2.73 -14.83
N THR A 352 -7.89 2.01 -14.41
CA THR A 352 -7.94 0.54 -14.51
C THR A 352 -8.01 0.07 -15.96
N ILE A 353 -8.83 0.72 -16.78
CA ILE A 353 -8.88 0.45 -18.22
C ILE A 353 -7.53 0.76 -18.87
N ARG A 354 -6.91 1.90 -18.53
CA ARG A 354 -5.59 2.27 -19.00
C ARG A 354 -4.55 1.20 -18.62
N SER A 355 -4.58 0.69 -17.40
CA SER A 355 -3.69 -0.39 -16.93
C SER A 355 -3.76 -1.63 -17.82
N ALA A 356 -4.97 -2.05 -18.22
CA ALA A 356 -5.17 -3.17 -19.12
C ALA A 356 -4.62 -2.88 -20.52
N VAL A 357 -4.91 -1.70 -21.07
CA VAL A 357 -4.41 -1.28 -22.40
C VAL A 357 -2.88 -1.24 -22.43
N GLU A 358 -2.24 -0.68 -21.38
CA GLU A 358 -0.77 -0.63 -21.28
C GLU A 358 -0.18 -2.05 -21.17
N THR A 359 -0.83 -2.96 -20.45
CA THR A 359 -0.42 -4.36 -20.36
C THR A 359 -0.53 -5.06 -21.73
N TRP A 360 -1.63 -4.91 -22.43
CA TRP A 360 -1.82 -5.49 -23.78
C TRP A 360 -0.84 -4.92 -24.81
N ARG A 361 -0.29 -3.73 -24.59
CA ARG A 361 0.76 -3.10 -25.39
C ARG A 361 2.19 -3.49 -24.94
N GLY A 362 2.33 -4.42 -23.98
CA GLY A 362 3.64 -4.85 -23.46
C GLY A 362 4.35 -3.82 -22.58
N ARG A 363 3.64 -2.84 -22.04
CA ARG A 363 4.18 -1.75 -21.20
C ARG A 363 3.62 -1.75 -19.77
N GLY A 364 3.00 -2.86 -19.34
CA GLY A 364 2.42 -2.98 -18.00
C GLY A 364 3.46 -3.14 -16.89
N GLY A 365 3.14 -2.70 -15.67
CA GLY A 365 3.93 -2.96 -14.47
C GLY A 365 5.28 -2.22 -14.42
N MET A 366 5.41 -1.03 -14.97
CA MET A 366 6.67 -0.27 -15.01
C MET A 366 7.15 0.15 -13.60
N TRP A 367 8.39 -0.19 -13.26
CA TRP A 367 9.10 0.30 -12.08
C TRP A 367 10.44 0.90 -12.47
N LYS A 368 10.63 2.22 -12.22
CA LYS A 368 11.88 2.93 -12.47
C LYS A 368 12.52 2.59 -13.85
N GLY A 369 11.69 2.65 -14.91
CA GLY A 369 12.11 2.38 -16.29
C GLY A 369 12.21 0.90 -16.69
N ARG A 370 11.92 -0.06 -15.79
CA ARG A 370 11.89 -1.50 -16.08
C ARG A 370 10.45 -2.00 -16.19
N ALA A 371 10.13 -2.71 -17.27
CA ALA A 371 8.85 -3.40 -17.42
C ALA A 371 8.87 -4.71 -16.64
N GLN A 372 7.85 -4.93 -15.80
CA GLN A 372 7.79 -6.09 -14.88
C GLN A 372 6.72 -7.11 -15.28
N ALA A 373 5.87 -6.81 -16.28
CA ALA A 373 4.66 -7.59 -16.58
C ALA A 373 4.83 -8.63 -17.71
N ILE A 374 6.03 -8.89 -18.21
CA ILE A 374 6.20 -9.64 -19.47
C ILE A 374 6.03 -11.17 -19.29
N GLU A 375 6.09 -11.72 -18.08
CA GLU A 375 6.08 -13.19 -17.86
C GLU A 375 4.79 -13.75 -17.24
N ALA A 376 3.81 -12.94 -16.91
CA ALA A 376 2.55 -13.44 -16.31
C ALA A 376 1.48 -13.83 -17.33
N ALA A 377 1.77 -13.75 -18.63
CA ALA A 377 0.83 -13.99 -19.73
C ALA A 377 1.22 -15.18 -20.64
N GLN A 378 2.18 -16.02 -20.22
CA GLN A 378 2.47 -17.30 -20.91
C GLN A 378 2.06 -18.49 -20.08
#